data_5c0d131d2caf176071996853a1cccb54
#
_entry.id   5c0d131d2caf176071996853a1cccb54
#
_cell.length_a   1.000
_cell.length_b   1.000
_cell.length_c   1.000
_cell.angle_alpha   90.00
_cell.angle_beta   90.00
_cell.angle_gamma   90.00
#
_symmetry.space_group_name_H-M   'P 1'
#
loop_
_entity.id
_entity.type
_entity.pdbx_description
1 polymer ?
#
loop_
_entity_poly.entity_id
_entity_poly.type
_entity_poly.pdbx_seq_one_letter_code
_entity_poly.pdbx_strand_id
1 'polypeptide(L)'
;MAALAPSNIPLPSFDDVIDAAKRLSGRASVTPLLNAPLLDAELGGTLYVKPEPLQKTGSFKFRGAYNRISRLSAEEKKAGVIAYSSGNHAQGVAAAAREVGCPATVVMPKDAPALKIARTRAFGAEVVFYDRYKDSREKITEALQREKKCVLVKPFDDPYVIAGQGTVGNEIADQCAALGASPDAVLVPVGGGGLISGSALALRHKLPKTDVFACEPENYDDTARSLVAGERVSVDARTPSICDALMSPSPGEITFALNRRLLAGGFVVTEAEVRRAMAAAFVHFKLVVEPGGAVALAAILARRYSLRGKTAVVVCSGGNADPALFAEIIREAA
;
A
#
# COMPACT_ATOMS: atom_id res chain seq x y z
N MET A 1 -30.72 -9.68 -11.69
CA MET A 1 -29.32 -9.26 -11.56
C MET A 1 -28.47 -10.52 -11.47
N ALA A 2 -27.67 -10.83 -12.48
CA ALA A 2 -26.87 -12.05 -12.52
C ALA A 2 -25.71 -11.88 -11.55
N ALA A 3 -25.64 -12.73 -10.52
CA ALA A 3 -24.47 -12.85 -9.68
C ALA A 3 -23.28 -13.25 -10.56
N LEU A 4 -22.26 -12.38 -10.64
CA LEU A 4 -21.01 -12.71 -11.30
C LEU A 4 -20.46 -14.00 -10.66
N ALA A 5 -20.24 -15.01 -11.50
CA ALA A 5 -19.63 -16.26 -11.06
C ALA A 5 -18.29 -15.94 -10.36
N PRO A 6 -17.95 -16.63 -9.23
CA PRO A 6 -16.70 -16.39 -8.55
C PRO A 6 -15.55 -16.62 -9.51
N SER A 7 -14.67 -15.63 -9.66
CA SER A 7 -13.46 -15.77 -10.46
C SER A 7 -12.67 -16.97 -9.94
N ASN A 8 -12.28 -17.90 -10.82
CA ASN A 8 -11.45 -19.07 -10.50
C ASN A 8 -9.99 -18.72 -10.13
N ILE A 9 -9.74 -17.49 -9.72
CA ILE A 9 -8.39 -17.04 -9.32
C ILE A 9 -8.16 -17.50 -7.87
N PRO A 10 -7.14 -18.33 -7.61
CA PRO A 10 -6.85 -18.80 -6.27
C PRO A 10 -6.49 -17.60 -5.36
N LEU A 11 -7.18 -17.53 -4.21
CA LEU A 11 -6.86 -16.53 -3.18
C LEU A 11 -5.53 -16.90 -2.52
N PRO A 12 -4.64 -15.91 -2.28
CA PRO A 12 -3.43 -16.18 -1.51
C PRO A 12 -3.76 -16.53 -0.06
N SER A 13 -2.90 -17.33 0.54
CA SER A 13 -2.97 -17.83 1.92
C SER A 13 -1.87 -17.21 2.80
N PHE A 14 -1.89 -17.55 4.09
CA PHE A 14 -0.78 -17.22 4.99
C PHE A 14 0.54 -17.90 4.56
N ASP A 15 0.49 -19.13 4.05
CA ASP A 15 1.68 -19.84 3.58
C ASP A 15 2.34 -19.13 2.40
N ASP A 16 1.55 -18.48 1.53
CA ASP A 16 2.06 -17.65 0.45
C ASP A 16 2.78 -16.40 0.99
N VAL A 17 2.31 -15.82 2.11
CA VAL A 17 2.98 -14.72 2.80
C VAL A 17 4.32 -15.18 3.39
N ILE A 18 4.37 -16.38 3.98
CA ILE A 18 5.62 -16.94 4.51
C ILE A 18 6.63 -17.25 3.39
N ASP A 19 6.18 -17.79 2.26
CA ASP A 19 7.06 -17.99 1.11
C ASP A 19 7.55 -16.63 0.54
N ALA A 20 6.70 -15.62 0.50
CA ALA A 20 7.10 -14.26 0.14
C ALA A 20 8.14 -13.68 1.12
N ALA A 21 7.98 -13.89 2.43
CA ALA A 21 8.94 -13.45 3.44
C ALA A 21 10.32 -14.10 3.25
N LYS A 22 10.36 -15.40 2.92
CA LYS A 22 11.62 -16.09 2.58
C LYS A 22 12.28 -15.49 1.34
N ARG A 23 11.52 -15.16 0.28
CA ARG A 23 12.05 -14.53 -0.96
C ARG A 23 12.55 -13.12 -0.72
N LEU A 24 11.93 -12.38 0.18
CA LEU A 24 12.28 -11.00 0.52
C LEU A 24 13.43 -10.90 1.53
N SER A 25 13.83 -12.01 2.16
CA SER A 25 14.96 -12.04 3.10
C SER A 25 16.24 -11.54 2.44
N GLY A 26 16.90 -10.53 3.05
CA GLY A 26 18.07 -9.86 2.51
C GLY A 26 17.80 -8.98 1.27
N ARG A 27 16.55 -8.88 0.83
CA ARG A 27 16.14 -8.05 -0.32
C ARG A 27 15.32 -6.84 0.08
N ALA A 28 14.29 -7.01 0.90
CA ALA A 28 13.55 -5.91 1.50
C ALA A 28 14.16 -5.53 2.85
N SER A 29 13.97 -4.26 3.24
CA SER A 29 14.30 -3.82 4.60
C SER A 29 13.24 -4.34 5.57
N VAL A 30 13.65 -4.90 6.70
CA VAL A 30 12.76 -5.13 7.82
C VAL A 30 12.59 -3.78 8.53
N THR A 31 11.47 -3.10 8.29
CA THR A 31 11.21 -1.80 8.91
C THR A 31 10.86 -1.99 10.40
N PRO A 32 11.34 -1.13 11.32
CA PRO A 32 11.08 -1.30 12.75
C PRO A 32 9.63 -1.02 13.13
N LEU A 33 9.20 -1.35 14.35
CA LEU A 33 8.08 -0.68 15.00
C LEU A 33 8.60 0.51 15.79
N LEU A 34 8.06 1.70 15.53
CA LEU A 34 8.39 2.93 16.25
C LEU A 34 7.29 3.27 17.25
N ASN A 35 7.68 3.84 18.37
CA ASN A 35 6.78 4.34 19.40
C ASN A 35 7.18 5.76 19.81
N ALA A 36 6.22 6.55 20.28
CA ALA A 36 6.44 7.92 20.75
C ALA A 36 5.71 8.13 22.10
N PRO A 37 6.41 8.00 23.24
CA PRO A 37 5.79 8.02 24.56
C PRO A 37 4.99 9.29 24.88
N LEU A 38 5.39 10.45 24.37
CA LEU A 38 4.63 11.70 24.54
C LEU A 38 3.29 11.65 23.84
N LEU A 39 3.25 11.10 22.63
CA LEU A 39 2.00 10.92 21.89
C LEU A 39 1.10 9.86 22.55
N ASP A 40 1.69 8.80 23.10
CA ASP A 40 0.95 7.78 23.85
C ASP A 40 0.21 8.39 25.05
N ALA A 41 0.90 9.27 25.81
CA ALA A 41 0.30 9.98 26.93
C ALA A 41 -0.91 10.85 26.50
N GLU A 42 -0.80 11.54 25.37
CA GLU A 42 -1.89 12.37 24.81
C GLU A 42 -3.08 11.53 24.32
N LEU A 43 -2.80 10.35 23.76
CA LEU A 43 -3.82 9.45 23.24
C LEU A 43 -4.44 8.55 24.32
N GLY A 44 -3.75 8.39 25.46
CA GLY A 44 -4.17 7.55 26.58
C GLY A 44 -4.03 6.05 26.32
N GLY A 45 -3.13 5.65 25.43
CA GLY A 45 -2.86 4.26 25.06
C GLY A 45 -1.53 4.13 24.32
N THR A 46 -1.17 2.95 23.87
CA THR A 46 0.12 2.70 23.19
C THR A 46 -0.05 2.64 21.68
N LEU A 47 0.68 3.49 20.96
CA LEU A 47 0.70 3.55 19.50
C LEU A 47 2.04 3.13 18.94
N TYR A 48 2.04 2.07 18.15
CA TYR A 48 3.19 1.71 17.32
C TYR A 48 2.96 2.12 15.87
N VAL A 49 4.03 2.56 15.21
CA VAL A 49 4.03 2.90 13.78
C VAL A 49 4.92 1.92 13.02
N LYS A 50 4.39 1.30 11.97
CA LYS A 50 5.15 0.50 10.98
C LYS A 50 5.52 1.40 9.79
N PRO A 51 6.77 1.91 9.71
CA PRO A 51 7.15 2.95 8.76
C PRO A 51 7.68 2.37 7.46
N GLU A 52 6.82 2.12 6.49
CA GLU A 52 7.22 1.74 5.13
C GLU A 52 7.82 2.90 4.28
N PRO A 53 7.82 4.19 4.70
CA PRO A 53 8.76 5.16 4.12
C PRO A 53 10.23 4.74 4.18
N LEU A 54 10.62 3.92 5.16
CA LEU A 54 11.98 3.39 5.33
C LEU A 54 12.29 2.16 4.46
N GLN A 55 11.29 1.64 3.75
CA GLN A 55 11.47 0.54 2.81
C GLN A 55 12.22 1.03 1.55
N LYS A 56 12.87 0.11 0.83
CA LYS A 56 13.40 0.37 -0.51
C LYS A 56 12.34 1.08 -1.37
N THR A 57 12.75 2.05 -2.15
CA THR A 57 11.88 2.94 -2.96
C THR A 57 10.94 3.85 -2.16
N GLY A 58 11.08 3.92 -0.83
CA GLY A 58 10.30 4.80 0.02
C GLY A 58 8.84 4.38 0.22
N SER A 59 8.49 3.11 -0.03
CA SER A 59 7.15 2.57 0.20
C SER A 59 7.11 1.04 0.20
N PHE A 60 6.06 0.46 0.78
CA PHE A 60 5.81 -0.98 0.82
C PHE A 60 5.78 -1.67 -0.55
N LYS A 61 5.58 -0.91 -1.64
CA LYS A 61 5.35 -1.46 -3.00
C LYS A 61 6.47 -2.35 -3.50
N PHE A 62 7.71 -2.12 -3.07
CA PHE A 62 8.84 -2.97 -3.42
C PHE A 62 8.61 -4.44 -3.05
N ARG A 63 8.00 -4.72 -1.89
CA ARG A 63 7.76 -6.06 -1.36
C ARG A 63 6.96 -6.94 -2.33
N GLY A 64 5.77 -6.48 -2.73
CA GLY A 64 4.92 -7.21 -3.66
C GLY A 64 5.50 -7.28 -5.07
N ALA A 65 6.10 -6.19 -5.55
CA ALA A 65 6.76 -6.18 -6.86
C ALA A 65 7.91 -7.21 -6.92
N TYR A 66 8.78 -7.24 -5.91
CA TYR A 66 9.87 -8.20 -5.86
C TYR A 66 9.36 -9.64 -5.76
N ASN A 67 8.41 -9.92 -4.88
CA ASN A 67 7.82 -11.26 -4.74
C ASN A 67 7.22 -11.75 -6.07
N ARG A 68 6.53 -10.88 -6.82
CA ARG A 68 5.94 -11.23 -8.12
C ARG A 68 7.00 -11.46 -9.19
N ILE A 69 7.97 -10.55 -9.33
CA ILE A 69 8.96 -10.57 -10.41
C ILE A 69 10.01 -11.68 -10.19
N SER A 70 10.38 -11.96 -8.94
CA SER A 70 11.36 -13.03 -8.65
C SER A 70 10.87 -14.43 -9.02
N ARG A 71 9.54 -14.63 -9.14
CA ARG A 71 8.90 -15.90 -9.52
C ARG A 71 8.83 -16.17 -11.02
N LEU A 72 9.18 -15.17 -11.84
CA LEU A 72 9.13 -15.32 -13.29
C LEU A 72 10.11 -16.38 -13.78
N SER A 73 9.74 -17.12 -14.83
CA SER A 73 10.62 -18.05 -15.53
C SER A 73 11.79 -17.29 -16.19
N ALA A 74 12.77 -18.02 -16.69
CA ALA A 74 13.90 -17.43 -17.40
C ALA A 74 13.45 -16.69 -18.67
N GLU A 75 12.48 -17.25 -19.40
CA GLU A 75 11.89 -16.68 -20.60
C GLU A 75 11.10 -15.40 -20.28
N GLU A 76 10.27 -15.44 -19.24
CA GLU A 76 9.51 -14.28 -18.78
C GLU A 76 10.44 -13.14 -18.31
N LYS A 77 11.51 -13.46 -17.56
CA LYS A 77 12.52 -12.48 -17.15
C LYS A 77 13.22 -11.84 -18.34
N LYS A 78 13.53 -12.62 -19.38
CA LYS A 78 14.12 -12.10 -20.62
C LYS A 78 13.17 -11.19 -21.38
N ALA A 79 11.90 -11.54 -21.44
CA ALA A 79 10.86 -10.73 -22.07
C ALA A 79 10.56 -9.45 -21.29
N GLY A 80 10.75 -9.46 -19.97
CA GLY A 80 10.60 -8.30 -19.12
C GLY A 80 9.24 -8.19 -18.44
N VAL A 81 9.07 -7.09 -17.73
CA VAL A 81 7.81 -6.76 -17.04
C VAL A 81 7.28 -5.41 -17.49
N ILE A 82 5.96 -5.25 -17.38
CA ILE A 82 5.28 -3.98 -17.63
C ILE A 82 4.37 -3.64 -16.45
N ALA A 83 4.27 -2.35 -16.11
CA ALA A 83 3.32 -1.84 -15.15
C ALA A 83 2.75 -0.50 -15.63
N TYR A 84 1.57 -0.14 -15.12
CA TYR A 84 1.03 1.22 -15.25
C TYR A 84 0.89 1.84 -13.86
N SER A 85 1.58 2.95 -13.64
CA SER A 85 1.49 3.70 -12.38
C SER A 85 2.25 5.01 -12.50
N SER A 86 1.75 6.05 -11.86
CA SER A 86 2.44 7.34 -11.73
C SER A 86 3.24 7.50 -10.43
N GLY A 87 3.25 6.48 -9.55
CA GLY A 87 3.75 6.65 -8.18
C GLY A 87 4.59 5.48 -7.65
N ASN A 88 4.29 5.07 -6.43
CA ASN A 88 5.05 4.08 -5.66
C ASN A 88 5.19 2.72 -6.36
N HIS A 89 4.14 2.26 -7.05
CA HIS A 89 4.19 0.98 -7.75
C HIS A 89 5.17 1.01 -8.92
N ALA A 90 5.23 2.11 -9.67
CA ALA A 90 6.20 2.31 -10.75
C ALA A 90 7.65 2.13 -10.26
N GLN A 91 8.00 2.81 -9.17
CA GLN A 91 9.32 2.73 -8.56
C GLN A 91 9.60 1.34 -7.98
N GLY A 92 8.61 0.73 -7.31
CA GLY A 92 8.70 -0.62 -6.76
C GLY A 92 8.99 -1.67 -7.83
N VAL A 93 8.25 -1.62 -8.96
CA VAL A 93 8.46 -2.53 -10.10
C VAL A 93 9.83 -2.31 -10.75
N ALA A 94 10.20 -1.05 -11.01
CA ALA A 94 11.50 -0.73 -11.62
C ALA A 94 12.66 -1.22 -10.76
N ALA A 95 12.64 -0.97 -9.45
CA ALA A 95 13.69 -1.42 -8.53
C ALA A 95 13.74 -2.94 -8.40
N ALA A 96 12.59 -3.60 -8.28
CA ALA A 96 12.53 -5.06 -8.20
C ALA A 96 13.02 -5.73 -9.47
N ALA A 97 12.61 -5.22 -10.64
CA ALA A 97 13.07 -5.72 -11.93
C ALA A 97 14.59 -5.59 -12.09
N ARG A 98 15.15 -4.44 -11.71
CA ARG A 98 16.60 -4.22 -11.69
C ARG A 98 17.34 -5.25 -10.82
N GLU A 99 16.84 -5.53 -9.60
CA GLU A 99 17.48 -6.51 -8.70
C GLU A 99 17.40 -7.95 -9.23
N VAL A 100 16.37 -8.26 -10.01
CA VAL A 100 16.19 -9.60 -10.63
C VAL A 100 16.91 -9.70 -12.00
N GLY A 101 17.41 -8.58 -12.53
CA GLY A 101 18.01 -8.54 -13.87
C GLY A 101 16.98 -8.66 -15.00
N CYS A 102 15.80 -8.08 -14.83
CA CYS A 102 14.67 -8.17 -15.74
C CYS A 102 14.38 -6.77 -16.33
N PRO A 103 14.20 -6.61 -17.67
CA PRO A 103 13.78 -5.36 -18.26
C PRO A 103 12.41 -4.92 -17.71
N ALA A 104 12.22 -3.61 -17.48
CA ALA A 104 10.97 -3.05 -17.01
C ALA A 104 10.50 -1.90 -17.91
N THR A 105 9.23 -1.93 -18.29
CA THR A 105 8.53 -0.81 -18.95
C THR A 105 7.44 -0.30 -18.02
N VAL A 106 7.36 1.02 -17.82
CA VAL A 106 6.32 1.64 -16.99
C VAL A 106 5.54 2.65 -17.79
N VAL A 107 4.23 2.44 -17.88
CA VAL A 107 3.29 3.36 -18.54
C VAL A 107 2.88 4.43 -17.51
N MET A 108 3.25 5.69 -17.77
CA MET A 108 3.04 6.82 -16.87
C MET A 108 2.30 7.96 -17.57
N PRO A 109 1.43 8.71 -16.88
CA PRO A 109 0.83 9.88 -17.50
C PRO A 109 1.89 10.99 -17.71
N LYS A 110 1.72 11.78 -18.78
CA LYS A 110 2.65 12.89 -19.13
C LYS A 110 2.78 13.95 -18.04
N ASP A 111 1.72 14.14 -17.26
CA ASP A 111 1.61 15.10 -16.16
C ASP A 111 2.00 14.49 -14.79
N ALA A 112 2.62 13.30 -14.77
CA ALA A 112 3.18 12.74 -13.54
C ALA A 112 4.28 13.66 -12.98
N PRO A 113 4.43 13.78 -11.64
CA PRO A 113 5.48 14.59 -11.04
C PRO A 113 6.87 14.22 -11.56
N ALA A 114 7.66 15.22 -11.96
CA ALA A 114 8.98 15.04 -12.56
C ALA A 114 9.91 14.17 -11.70
N LEU A 115 9.84 14.32 -10.36
CA LEU A 115 10.62 13.52 -9.43
C LEU A 115 10.25 12.02 -9.49
N LYS A 116 8.95 11.69 -9.61
CA LYS A 116 8.49 10.30 -9.71
C LYS A 116 8.96 9.65 -11.03
N ILE A 117 8.92 10.42 -12.14
CA ILE A 117 9.43 9.99 -13.45
C ILE A 117 10.94 9.75 -13.37
N ALA A 118 11.71 10.73 -12.85
CA ALA A 118 13.15 10.65 -12.72
C ALA A 118 13.60 9.44 -11.88
N ARG A 119 12.95 9.21 -10.74
CA ARG A 119 13.23 8.04 -9.88
C ARG A 119 12.93 6.72 -10.58
N THR A 120 11.81 6.62 -11.30
CA THR A 120 11.47 5.39 -12.06
C THR A 120 12.53 5.08 -13.10
N ARG A 121 13.01 6.09 -13.84
CA ARG A 121 14.11 5.95 -14.79
C ARG A 121 15.44 5.61 -14.12
N ALA A 122 15.75 6.21 -12.98
CA ALA A 122 16.97 5.94 -12.22
C ALA A 122 17.07 4.49 -11.73
N PHE A 123 15.92 3.83 -11.51
CA PHE A 123 15.86 2.39 -11.27
C PHE A 123 16.00 1.55 -12.53
N GLY A 124 16.18 2.14 -13.73
CA GLY A 124 16.43 1.46 -14.98
C GLY A 124 15.21 1.10 -15.81
N ALA A 125 14.02 1.56 -15.46
CA ALA A 125 12.83 1.29 -16.25
C ALA A 125 12.70 2.24 -17.45
N GLU A 126 12.26 1.69 -18.59
CA GLU A 126 11.74 2.47 -19.71
C GLU A 126 10.41 3.11 -19.32
N VAL A 127 10.24 4.40 -19.57
CA VAL A 127 8.99 5.12 -19.28
C VAL A 127 8.30 5.45 -20.59
N VAL A 128 7.09 4.92 -20.77
CA VAL A 128 6.19 5.22 -21.89
C VAL A 128 5.10 6.15 -21.38
N PHE A 129 4.96 7.31 -22.05
CA PHE A 129 4.00 8.32 -21.63
C PHE A 129 2.65 8.17 -22.32
N TYR A 130 1.57 8.48 -21.58
CA TYR A 130 0.22 8.60 -22.10
C TYR A 130 -0.46 9.89 -21.64
N ASP A 131 -1.47 10.34 -22.38
CA ASP A 131 -2.31 11.48 -22.00
C ASP A 131 -3.55 10.94 -21.26
N ARG A 132 -3.68 11.22 -19.95
CA ARG A 132 -4.76 10.67 -19.12
C ARG A 132 -6.18 11.11 -19.54
N TYR A 133 -6.27 12.16 -20.33
CA TYR A 133 -7.56 12.69 -20.82
C TYR A 133 -7.96 12.15 -22.18
N LYS A 134 -7.03 11.56 -22.94
CA LYS A 134 -7.23 11.11 -24.31
C LYS A 134 -7.00 9.62 -24.50
N ASP A 135 -6.12 9.05 -23.68
CA ASP A 135 -5.62 7.69 -23.84
C ASP A 135 -6.14 6.77 -22.72
N SER A 136 -6.28 5.48 -23.01
CA SER A 136 -6.47 4.45 -21.99
C SER A 136 -5.11 3.81 -21.67
N ARG A 137 -4.64 4.00 -20.45
CA ARG A 137 -3.40 3.36 -19.95
C ARG A 137 -3.47 1.83 -20.02
N GLU A 138 -4.66 1.26 -19.82
CA GLU A 138 -4.90 -0.18 -19.89
C GLU A 138 -4.65 -0.69 -21.32
N LYS A 139 -5.26 -0.04 -22.32
CA LYS A 139 -5.10 -0.41 -23.76
C LYS A 139 -3.66 -0.28 -24.22
N ILE A 140 -2.96 0.80 -23.83
CA ILE A 140 -1.54 1.00 -24.15
C ILE A 140 -0.71 -0.12 -23.52
N THR A 141 -0.97 -0.42 -22.24
CA THR A 141 -0.25 -1.47 -21.51
C THR A 141 -0.47 -2.84 -22.16
N GLU A 142 -1.70 -3.18 -22.53
CA GLU A 142 -2.04 -4.42 -23.22
C GLU A 142 -1.38 -4.54 -24.60
N ALA A 143 -1.31 -3.45 -25.37
CA ALA A 143 -0.63 -3.42 -26.66
C ALA A 143 0.86 -3.69 -26.51
N LEU A 144 1.53 -2.97 -25.62
CA LEU A 144 2.95 -3.16 -25.32
C LEU A 144 3.25 -4.56 -24.72
N GLN A 145 2.34 -5.07 -23.87
CA GLN A 145 2.47 -6.42 -23.32
C GLN A 145 2.45 -7.49 -24.42
N ARG A 146 1.55 -7.35 -25.38
CA ARG A 146 1.48 -8.28 -26.54
C ARG A 146 2.71 -8.17 -27.44
N GLU A 147 3.15 -6.95 -27.73
CA GLU A 147 4.33 -6.69 -28.56
C GLU A 147 5.61 -7.24 -27.94
N LYS A 148 5.88 -6.90 -26.68
CA LYS A 148 7.10 -7.28 -25.96
C LYS A 148 7.00 -8.68 -25.33
N LYS A 149 5.82 -9.31 -25.32
CA LYS A 149 5.52 -10.58 -24.63
C LYS A 149 5.88 -10.54 -23.14
N CYS A 150 5.88 -9.35 -22.54
CA CYS A 150 6.28 -9.14 -21.15
C CYS A 150 5.12 -9.40 -20.17
N VAL A 151 5.45 -9.56 -18.88
CA VAL A 151 4.50 -9.88 -17.83
C VAL A 151 3.96 -8.61 -17.19
N LEU A 152 2.64 -8.45 -17.11
CA LEU A 152 2.01 -7.37 -16.36
C LEU A 152 2.16 -7.60 -14.86
N VAL A 153 2.70 -6.61 -14.14
CA VAL A 153 2.76 -6.58 -12.68
C VAL A 153 1.68 -5.62 -12.18
N LYS A 154 0.56 -6.17 -11.73
CA LYS A 154 -0.57 -5.39 -11.22
C LYS A 154 -0.23 -4.69 -9.89
N PRO A 155 -0.82 -3.50 -9.60
CA PRO A 155 -0.48 -2.72 -8.41
C PRO A 155 -1.02 -3.30 -7.10
N PHE A 156 -2.03 -4.19 -7.12
CA PHE A 156 -2.67 -4.76 -5.94
C PHE A 156 -3.41 -6.08 -6.19
N ASP A 157 -4.14 -6.25 -7.30
CA ASP A 157 -5.05 -7.39 -7.50
C ASP A 157 -4.35 -8.57 -8.20
N ASP A 158 -3.30 -9.07 -7.54
CA ASP A 158 -2.47 -10.20 -7.96
C ASP A 158 -2.06 -11.00 -6.71
N PRO A 159 -2.27 -12.34 -6.69
CA PRO A 159 -2.01 -13.16 -5.50
C PRO A 159 -0.58 -13.03 -4.97
N TYR A 160 0.41 -12.98 -5.85
CA TYR A 160 1.82 -12.87 -5.46
C TYR A 160 2.18 -11.47 -4.98
N VAL A 161 1.56 -10.43 -5.56
CA VAL A 161 1.71 -9.05 -5.06
C VAL A 161 1.11 -8.94 -3.67
N ILE A 162 -0.11 -9.44 -3.46
CA ILE A 162 -0.79 -9.45 -2.15
C ILE A 162 0.06 -10.17 -1.11
N ALA A 163 0.56 -11.38 -1.42
CA ALA A 163 1.41 -12.15 -0.51
C ALA A 163 2.70 -11.40 -0.14
N GLY A 164 3.35 -10.75 -1.10
CA GLY A 164 4.53 -9.92 -0.86
C GLY A 164 4.25 -8.74 0.07
N GLN A 165 3.13 -8.05 -0.14
CA GLN A 165 2.68 -6.95 0.76
C GLN A 165 2.34 -7.47 2.16
N GLY A 166 1.86 -8.71 2.26
CA GLY A 166 1.51 -9.37 3.52
C GLY A 166 2.68 -9.54 4.48
N THR A 167 3.92 -9.47 3.97
CA THR A 167 5.12 -9.49 4.83
C THR A 167 5.17 -8.30 5.80
N VAL A 168 4.47 -7.19 5.52
CA VAL A 168 4.30 -6.08 6.48
C VAL A 168 3.56 -6.56 7.71
N GLY A 169 2.41 -7.23 7.55
CA GLY A 169 1.64 -7.80 8.66
C GLY A 169 2.38 -8.91 9.39
N ASN A 170 3.16 -9.73 8.64
CA ASN A 170 4.01 -10.77 9.26
C ASN A 170 5.09 -10.16 10.15
N GLU A 171 5.79 -9.12 9.68
CA GLU A 171 6.79 -8.39 10.48
C GLU A 171 6.15 -7.69 11.69
N ILE A 172 4.96 -7.08 11.55
CA ILE A 172 4.24 -6.48 12.68
C ILE A 172 4.00 -7.52 13.77
N ALA A 173 3.49 -8.70 13.41
CA ALA A 173 3.20 -9.74 14.37
C ALA A 173 4.47 -10.23 15.11
N ASP A 174 5.58 -10.44 14.38
CA ASP A 174 6.84 -10.89 14.95
C ASP A 174 7.46 -9.82 15.86
N GLN A 175 7.40 -8.56 15.47
CA GLN A 175 7.91 -7.43 16.25
C GLN A 175 7.07 -7.16 17.50
N CYS A 176 5.74 -7.27 17.41
CA CYS A 176 4.87 -7.20 18.59
C CYS A 176 5.21 -8.31 19.59
N ALA A 177 5.38 -9.55 19.12
CA ALA A 177 5.78 -10.67 19.98
C ALA A 177 7.12 -10.42 20.65
N ALA A 178 8.12 -9.89 19.93
CA ALA A 178 9.44 -9.54 20.50
C ALA A 178 9.38 -8.43 21.55
N LEU A 179 8.40 -7.51 21.42
CA LEU A 179 8.16 -6.43 22.39
C LEU A 179 7.25 -6.85 23.55
N GLY A 180 6.71 -8.08 23.57
CA GLY A 180 5.68 -8.50 24.51
C GLY A 180 4.36 -7.74 24.36
N ALA A 181 4.13 -7.12 23.20
CA ALA A 181 2.94 -6.33 22.90
C ALA A 181 1.85 -7.18 22.25
N SER A 182 0.59 -6.96 22.66
CA SER A 182 -0.59 -7.59 22.08
C SER A 182 -1.51 -6.48 21.56
N PRO A 183 -1.41 -6.09 20.29
CA PRO A 183 -2.23 -5.00 19.78
C PRO A 183 -3.71 -5.38 19.70
N ASP A 184 -4.59 -4.49 20.16
CA ASP A 184 -6.05 -4.61 19.99
C ASP A 184 -6.45 -4.39 18.52
N ALA A 185 -5.70 -3.52 17.82
CA ALA A 185 -5.99 -3.19 16.44
C ALA A 185 -4.73 -2.93 15.59
N VAL A 186 -4.82 -3.26 14.30
CA VAL A 186 -3.89 -2.79 13.26
C VAL A 186 -4.67 -2.01 12.21
N LEU A 187 -4.27 -0.77 11.96
CA LEU A 187 -4.88 0.12 10.99
C LEU A 187 -3.97 0.26 9.76
N VAL A 188 -4.53 0.06 8.57
CA VAL A 188 -3.75 -0.01 7.33
C VAL A 188 -4.36 0.90 6.26
N PRO A 189 -3.56 1.76 5.58
CA PRO A 189 -4.01 2.55 4.43
C PRO A 189 -4.50 1.65 3.29
N VAL A 190 -5.61 2.03 2.67
CA VAL A 190 -6.21 1.26 1.58
C VAL A 190 -6.45 2.14 0.35
N GLY A 191 -5.96 1.67 -0.81
CA GLY A 191 -6.45 2.02 -2.12
C GLY A 191 -7.08 0.76 -2.72
N GLY A 192 -6.45 0.07 -3.68
CA GLY A 192 -7.01 -1.18 -4.24
C GLY A 192 -6.97 -2.41 -3.31
N GLY A 193 -6.47 -2.30 -2.08
CA GLY A 193 -6.57 -3.31 -1.03
C GLY A 193 -5.39 -4.28 -0.88
N GLY A 194 -4.39 -4.27 -1.75
CA GLY A 194 -3.32 -5.30 -1.74
C GLY A 194 -2.49 -5.36 -0.45
N LEU A 195 -2.18 -4.20 0.15
CA LEU A 195 -1.42 -4.13 1.40
C LEU A 195 -2.21 -4.73 2.57
N ILE A 196 -3.45 -4.27 2.75
CA ILE A 196 -4.27 -4.70 3.87
C ILE A 196 -4.67 -6.17 3.75
N SER A 197 -5.04 -6.64 2.54
CA SER A 197 -5.39 -8.04 2.33
C SER A 197 -4.25 -8.99 2.71
N GLY A 198 -3.05 -8.71 2.21
CA GLY A 198 -1.87 -9.50 2.56
C GLY A 198 -1.52 -9.41 4.05
N SER A 199 -1.53 -8.20 4.62
CA SER A 199 -1.25 -8.00 6.05
C SER A 199 -2.26 -8.71 6.94
N ALA A 200 -3.56 -8.65 6.58
CA ALA A 200 -4.63 -9.31 7.33
C ALA A 200 -4.48 -10.84 7.33
N LEU A 201 -4.02 -11.46 6.24
CA LEU A 201 -3.71 -12.90 6.22
C LEU A 201 -2.70 -13.28 7.31
N ALA A 202 -1.62 -12.53 7.43
CA ALA A 202 -0.59 -12.79 8.45
C ALA A 202 -1.08 -12.47 9.87
N LEU A 203 -1.74 -11.31 10.04
CA LEU A 203 -2.24 -10.85 11.34
C LEU A 203 -3.30 -11.78 11.90
N ARG A 204 -4.29 -12.19 11.11
CA ARG A 204 -5.33 -13.11 11.57
C ARG A 204 -4.78 -14.49 11.94
N HIS A 205 -3.69 -14.92 11.30
CA HIS A 205 -3.04 -16.19 11.65
C HIS A 205 -2.22 -16.10 12.93
N LYS A 206 -1.39 -15.05 13.08
CA LYS A 206 -0.44 -14.91 14.21
C LYS A 206 -1.03 -14.18 15.43
N LEU A 207 -1.96 -13.26 15.20
CA LEU A 207 -2.61 -12.42 16.20
C LEU A 207 -4.15 -12.50 16.05
N PRO A 208 -4.78 -13.66 16.28
CA PRO A 208 -6.19 -13.88 15.95
C PRO A 208 -7.18 -13.00 16.70
N LYS A 209 -6.78 -12.39 17.81
CA LYS A 209 -7.58 -11.46 18.62
C LYS A 209 -7.45 -10.01 18.18
N THR A 210 -6.49 -9.68 17.31
CA THR A 210 -6.24 -8.33 16.83
C THR A 210 -7.21 -7.99 15.69
N ASP A 211 -7.92 -6.89 15.81
CA ASP A 211 -8.76 -6.37 14.74
C ASP A 211 -7.93 -5.67 13.67
N VAL A 212 -8.31 -5.83 12.41
CA VAL A 212 -7.67 -5.16 11.27
C VAL A 212 -8.66 -4.22 10.62
N PHE A 213 -8.32 -2.94 10.53
CA PHE A 213 -9.18 -1.89 9.97
C PHE A 213 -8.57 -1.26 8.73
N ALA A 214 -9.42 -1.05 7.71
CA ALA A 214 -9.10 -0.24 6.55
C ALA A 214 -9.09 1.24 6.93
N CYS A 215 -8.17 2.03 6.37
CA CYS A 215 -8.18 3.49 6.48
C CYS A 215 -8.10 4.11 5.10
N GLU A 216 -9.06 4.97 4.78
CA GLU A 216 -9.24 5.57 3.47
C GLU A 216 -9.49 7.08 3.59
N PRO A 217 -9.07 7.89 2.60
CA PRO A 217 -9.46 9.28 2.56
C PRO A 217 -10.92 9.43 2.11
N GLU A 218 -11.56 10.52 2.52
CA GLU A 218 -12.87 10.89 2.01
C GLU A 218 -12.89 10.93 0.47
N ASN A 219 -14.04 10.60 -0.13
CA ASN A 219 -14.26 10.43 -1.56
C ASN A 219 -13.60 9.20 -2.20
N TYR A 220 -12.70 8.51 -1.52
CA TYR A 220 -12.07 7.25 -1.93
C TYR A 220 -12.22 6.19 -0.83
N ASP A 221 -13.40 6.12 -0.23
CA ASP A 221 -13.81 5.24 0.85
C ASP A 221 -14.54 3.98 0.31
N ASP A 222 -14.13 3.55 -0.88
CA ASP A 222 -14.74 2.43 -1.60
C ASP A 222 -14.65 1.10 -0.85
N THR A 223 -13.56 0.84 -0.13
CA THR A 223 -13.43 -0.38 0.69
C THR A 223 -14.36 -0.34 1.90
N ALA A 224 -14.43 0.77 2.63
CA ALA A 224 -15.33 0.90 3.78
C ALA A 224 -16.81 0.74 3.35
N ARG A 225 -17.21 1.38 2.24
CA ARG A 225 -18.55 1.22 1.65
C ARG A 225 -18.80 -0.23 1.20
N SER A 226 -17.82 -0.84 0.56
CA SER A 226 -17.94 -2.22 0.08
C SER A 226 -18.09 -3.23 1.23
N LEU A 227 -17.40 -3.01 2.35
CA LEU A 227 -17.53 -3.86 3.55
C LEU A 227 -18.94 -3.76 4.14
N VAL A 228 -19.52 -2.57 4.19
CA VAL A 228 -20.90 -2.37 4.66
C VAL A 228 -21.91 -2.96 3.69
N ALA A 229 -21.72 -2.77 2.38
CA ALA A 229 -22.62 -3.27 1.35
C ALA A 229 -22.54 -4.80 1.17
N GLY A 230 -21.42 -5.43 1.56
CA GLY A 230 -21.15 -6.85 1.30
C GLY A 230 -20.78 -7.16 -0.16
N GLU A 231 -20.66 -6.15 -1.01
CA GLU A 231 -20.28 -6.23 -2.43
C GLU A 231 -19.34 -5.07 -2.80
N ARG A 232 -18.63 -5.19 -3.93
CA ARG A 232 -17.71 -4.15 -4.38
C ARG A 232 -18.50 -2.90 -4.83
N VAL A 233 -18.23 -1.79 -4.18
CA VAL A 233 -18.77 -0.46 -4.49
C VAL A 233 -17.69 0.36 -5.21
N SER A 234 -18.10 1.19 -6.16
CA SER A 234 -17.20 2.14 -6.86
C SER A 234 -17.50 3.57 -6.44
N VAL A 235 -16.44 4.39 -6.38
CA VAL A 235 -16.51 5.84 -6.16
C VAL A 235 -16.14 6.60 -7.43
N ASP A 236 -16.41 7.92 -7.46
CA ASP A 236 -16.03 8.76 -8.60
C ASP A 236 -14.53 9.07 -8.58
N ALA A 237 -13.77 8.39 -9.44
CA ALA A 237 -12.32 8.56 -9.56
C ALA A 237 -11.87 9.93 -10.10
N ARG A 238 -12.80 10.83 -10.46
CA ARG A 238 -12.49 12.19 -10.96
C ARG A 238 -12.34 13.20 -9.83
N THR A 239 -12.78 12.89 -8.63
CA THR A 239 -12.66 13.78 -7.47
C THR A 239 -11.17 13.95 -7.12
N PRO A 240 -10.64 15.18 -7.07
CA PRO A 240 -9.27 15.40 -6.66
C PRO A 240 -9.03 14.97 -5.21
N SER A 241 -7.83 14.45 -4.92
CA SER A 241 -7.39 14.19 -3.55
C SER A 241 -5.88 14.35 -3.45
N ILE A 242 -5.39 14.86 -2.31
CA ILE A 242 -3.95 14.88 -2.01
C ILE A 242 -3.40 13.46 -1.80
N CYS A 243 -4.26 12.47 -1.52
CA CYS A 243 -3.90 11.07 -1.30
C CYS A 243 -3.75 10.30 -2.62
N ASP A 244 -2.95 10.81 -3.57
CA ASP A 244 -2.80 10.29 -4.94
C ASP A 244 -2.47 8.79 -5.03
N ALA A 245 -1.84 8.24 -4.00
CA ALA A 245 -1.50 6.82 -3.91
C ALA A 245 -2.69 5.89 -3.61
N LEU A 246 -3.83 6.46 -3.17
CA LEU A 246 -5.03 5.72 -2.74
C LEU A 246 -6.25 5.93 -3.65
N MET A 247 -6.11 6.64 -4.77
CA MET A 247 -7.20 6.98 -5.69
C MET A 247 -7.60 5.79 -6.59
N SER A 248 -7.87 4.64 -6.00
CA SER A 248 -8.48 3.49 -6.67
C SER A 248 -10.00 3.69 -6.68
N PRO A 249 -10.71 3.50 -7.81
CA PRO A 249 -12.15 3.72 -7.85
C PRO A 249 -12.96 2.60 -7.19
N SER A 250 -12.35 1.45 -6.96
CA SER A 250 -12.98 0.30 -6.30
C SER A 250 -11.94 -0.68 -5.78
N PRO A 251 -12.26 -1.52 -4.78
CA PRO A 251 -11.40 -2.62 -4.37
C PRO A 251 -11.18 -3.61 -5.52
N GLY A 252 -10.05 -4.31 -5.52
CA GLY A 252 -9.81 -5.43 -6.44
C GLY A 252 -10.76 -6.60 -6.15
N GLU A 253 -10.85 -7.55 -7.07
CA GLU A 253 -11.68 -8.75 -6.90
C GLU A 253 -11.10 -9.68 -5.84
N ILE A 254 -9.80 -9.97 -5.94
CA ILE A 254 -9.09 -10.81 -4.98
C ILE A 254 -9.03 -10.12 -3.62
N THR A 255 -8.67 -8.82 -3.62
CA THR A 255 -8.52 -8.07 -2.39
C THR A 255 -9.84 -7.94 -1.64
N PHE A 256 -10.96 -7.67 -2.32
CA PHE A 256 -12.26 -7.62 -1.66
C PHE A 256 -12.72 -8.99 -1.14
N ALA A 257 -12.49 -10.07 -1.91
CA ALA A 257 -12.81 -11.42 -1.46
C ALA A 257 -12.09 -11.80 -0.14
N LEU A 258 -10.88 -11.28 0.07
CA LEU A 258 -10.14 -11.42 1.34
C LEU A 258 -10.64 -10.45 2.40
N ASN A 259 -10.76 -9.17 2.07
CA ASN A 259 -11.06 -8.10 3.00
C ASN A 259 -12.41 -8.29 3.71
N ARG A 260 -13.47 -8.67 2.97
CA ARG A 260 -14.79 -8.94 3.56
C ARG A 260 -14.81 -10.06 4.61
N ARG A 261 -13.78 -10.92 4.63
CA ARG A 261 -13.64 -12.05 5.57
C ARG A 261 -12.69 -11.74 6.73
N LEU A 262 -11.72 -10.86 6.51
CA LEU A 262 -10.58 -10.67 7.41
C LEU A 262 -10.65 -9.36 8.19
N LEU A 263 -11.32 -8.33 7.64
CA LEU A 263 -11.35 -7.00 8.26
C LEU A 263 -12.51 -6.85 9.24
N ALA A 264 -12.27 -6.07 10.29
CA ALA A 264 -13.29 -5.70 11.28
C ALA A 264 -14.14 -4.50 10.83
N GLY A 265 -13.65 -3.71 9.82
CA GLY A 265 -14.32 -2.54 9.30
C GLY A 265 -13.37 -1.55 8.64
N GLY A 266 -13.82 -0.31 8.46
CA GLY A 266 -13.03 0.77 7.88
C GLY A 266 -13.30 2.12 8.51
N PHE A 267 -12.30 3.01 8.47
CA PHE A 267 -12.36 4.40 8.91
C PHE A 267 -12.07 5.33 7.75
N VAL A 268 -12.83 6.41 7.68
CA VAL A 268 -12.67 7.46 6.67
C VAL A 268 -12.15 8.71 7.34
N VAL A 269 -11.15 9.34 6.72
CA VAL A 269 -10.50 10.55 7.22
C VAL A 269 -10.54 11.67 6.18
N THR A 270 -10.63 12.91 6.65
CA THR A 270 -10.59 14.10 5.80
C THR A 270 -9.16 14.48 5.41
N GLU A 271 -8.99 15.24 4.33
CA GLU A 271 -7.66 15.76 3.94
C GLU A 271 -7.02 16.61 5.05
N ALA A 272 -7.80 17.38 5.80
CA ALA A 272 -7.29 18.14 6.93
C ALA A 272 -6.74 17.24 8.06
N GLU A 273 -7.38 16.08 8.31
CA GLU A 273 -6.90 15.09 9.26
C GLU A 273 -5.61 14.43 8.76
N VAL A 274 -5.51 14.16 7.45
CA VAL A 274 -4.29 13.62 6.82
C VAL A 274 -3.12 14.61 6.93
N ARG A 275 -3.32 15.90 6.66
CA ARG A 275 -2.29 16.93 6.82
C ARG A 275 -1.76 16.97 8.25
N ARG A 276 -2.64 16.96 9.26
CA ARG A 276 -2.24 16.87 10.67
C ARG A 276 -1.44 15.60 11.00
N ALA A 277 -1.82 14.46 10.41
CA ALA A 277 -1.10 13.21 10.62
C ALA A 277 0.30 13.21 9.99
N MET A 278 0.47 13.83 8.82
CA MET A 278 1.79 14.02 8.21
C MET A 278 2.70 14.87 9.10
N ALA A 279 2.19 15.97 9.65
CA ALA A 279 2.93 16.80 10.59
C ALA A 279 3.28 16.03 11.89
N ALA A 280 2.33 15.29 12.45
CA ALA A 280 2.56 14.45 13.63
C ALA A 280 3.60 13.35 13.38
N ALA A 281 3.58 12.71 12.21
CA ALA A 281 4.60 11.73 11.82
C ALA A 281 6.00 12.34 11.83
N PHE A 282 6.14 13.55 11.31
CA PHE A 282 7.40 14.28 11.32
C PHE A 282 7.83 14.67 12.75
N VAL A 283 6.92 15.27 13.54
CA VAL A 283 7.23 15.78 14.88
C VAL A 283 7.52 14.65 15.87
N HIS A 284 6.69 13.60 15.91
CA HIS A 284 6.82 12.56 16.93
C HIS A 284 7.74 11.41 16.52
N PHE A 285 7.72 11.02 15.24
CA PHE A 285 8.46 9.83 14.77
C PHE A 285 9.66 10.19 13.87
N LYS A 286 9.87 11.47 13.51
CA LYS A 286 10.91 11.94 12.59
C LYS A 286 10.80 11.31 11.20
N LEU A 287 9.57 11.03 10.77
CA LEU A 287 9.26 10.40 9.50
C LEU A 287 8.69 11.40 8.49
N VAL A 288 9.18 11.36 7.27
CA VAL A 288 8.50 11.96 6.11
C VAL A 288 7.51 10.92 5.58
N VAL A 289 6.22 11.23 5.66
CA VAL A 289 5.13 10.37 5.18
C VAL A 289 4.36 11.12 4.09
N GLU A 290 4.03 10.44 2.99
CA GLU A 290 3.15 11.00 1.95
C GLU A 290 1.69 10.99 2.40
N PRO A 291 0.79 11.82 1.80
CA PRO A 291 -0.61 11.92 2.25
C PRO A 291 -1.31 10.55 2.35
N GLY A 292 -1.31 9.75 1.29
CA GLY A 292 -1.91 8.42 1.31
C GLY A 292 -1.25 7.45 2.31
N GLY A 293 0.01 7.69 2.66
CA GLY A 293 0.74 6.92 3.69
C GLY A 293 0.31 7.25 5.11
N ALA A 294 -0.29 8.42 5.35
CA ALA A 294 -0.61 8.94 6.67
C ALA A 294 -2.06 8.65 7.13
N VAL A 295 -2.95 8.14 6.26
CA VAL A 295 -4.39 8.01 6.58
C VAL A 295 -4.68 7.10 7.78
N ALA A 296 -3.87 6.06 8.03
CA ALA A 296 -4.05 5.21 9.20
C ALA A 296 -3.67 5.93 10.51
N LEU A 297 -2.60 6.74 10.50
CA LEU A 297 -2.24 7.59 11.61
C LEU A 297 -3.31 8.68 11.82
N ALA A 298 -3.86 9.25 10.73
CA ALA A 298 -4.94 10.23 10.79
C ALA A 298 -6.18 9.67 11.50
N ALA A 299 -6.55 8.41 11.26
CA ALA A 299 -7.69 7.78 11.90
C ALA A 299 -7.52 7.69 13.44
N ILE A 300 -6.31 7.43 13.93
CA ILE A 300 -6.00 7.45 15.38
C ILE A 300 -6.06 8.87 15.92
N LEU A 301 -5.37 9.82 15.29
CA LEU A 301 -5.30 11.21 15.78
C LEU A 301 -6.67 11.90 15.75
N ALA A 302 -7.51 11.60 14.77
CA ALA A 302 -8.89 12.05 14.68
C ALA A 302 -9.86 11.27 15.58
N ARG A 303 -9.35 10.34 16.40
CA ARG A 303 -10.14 9.50 17.33
C ARG A 303 -11.25 8.67 16.65
N ARG A 304 -11.08 8.32 15.36
CA ARG A 304 -11.96 7.36 14.68
C ARG A 304 -11.87 5.98 15.34
N TYR A 305 -10.68 5.62 15.83
CA TYR A 305 -10.46 4.52 16.76
C TYR A 305 -9.96 5.07 18.09
N SER A 306 -10.64 4.75 19.18
CA SER A 306 -10.22 5.17 20.53
C SER A 306 -9.07 4.29 21.01
N LEU A 307 -7.93 4.93 21.29
CA LEU A 307 -6.73 4.24 21.80
C LEU A 307 -6.72 4.12 23.33
N ARG A 308 -7.67 4.75 24.04
CA ARG A 308 -7.68 4.81 25.51
C ARG A 308 -7.61 3.41 26.15
N GLY A 309 -6.53 3.12 26.88
CA GLY A 309 -6.28 1.83 27.54
C GLY A 309 -6.02 0.69 26.57
N LYS A 310 -5.72 0.97 25.30
CA LYS A 310 -5.49 -0.01 24.24
C LYS A 310 -4.11 0.15 23.62
N THR A 311 -3.71 -0.88 22.88
CA THR A 311 -2.51 -0.87 22.03
C THR A 311 -2.95 -0.99 20.56
N ALA A 312 -2.44 -0.12 19.69
CA ALA A 312 -2.66 -0.24 18.26
C ALA A 312 -1.36 -0.11 17.47
N VAL A 313 -1.35 -0.67 16.26
CA VAL A 313 -0.31 -0.46 15.26
C VAL A 313 -0.93 0.25 14.07
N VAL A 314 -0.30 1.31 13.58
CA VAL A 314 -0.66 1.95 12.30
C VAL A 314 0.45 1.70 11.29
N VAL A 315 0.08 1.44 10.05
CA VAL A 315 1.04 1.37 8.94
C VAL A 315 1.13 2.75 8.29
N CYS A 316 2.33 3.34 8.26
CA CYS A 316 2.64 4.45 7.36
C CYS A 316 3.18 3.86 6.06
N SER A 317 2.38 3.85 5.00
CA SER A 317 2.61 2.97 3.85
C SER A 317 3.64 3.48 2.83
N GLY A 318 3.99 4.77 2.87
CA GLY A 318 4.99 5.38 1.99
C GLY A 318 5.35 6.80 2.37
N GLY A 319 6.51 7.26 1.88
CA GLY A 319 7.09 8.57 2.17
C GLY A 319 7.50 9.37 0.92
N ASN A 320 7.02 9.02 -0.26
CA ASN A 320 7.32 9.73 -1.51
C ASN A 320 6.47 11.00 -1.67
N ALA A 321 6.44 11.83 -0.62
CA ALA A 321 5.72 13.09 -0.58
C ALA A 321 6.29 14.10 -1.60
N ASP A 322 5.41 14.96 -2.12
CA ASP A 322 5.83 16.16 -2.84
C ASP A 322 6.53 17.13 -1.87
N PRO A 323 7.76 17.59 -2.16
CA PRO A 323 8.51 18.46 -1.24
C PRO A 323 7.82 19.80 -0.95
N ALA A 324 7.11 20.37 -1.93
CA ALA A 324 6.44 21.67 -1.75
C ALA A 324 5.21 21.49 -0.85
N LEU A 325 4.38 20.50 -1.11
CA LEU A 325 3.24 20.16 -0.26
C LEU A 325 3.69 19.79 1.17
N PHE A 326 4.75 19.00 1.31
CA PHE A 326 5.26 18.63 2.63
C PHE A 326 5.74 19.86 3.42
N ALA A 327 6.50 20.77 2.77
CA ALA A 327 6.97 22.00 3.40
C ALA A 327 5.80 22.94 3.79
N GLU A 328 4.74 23.01 2.99
CA GLU A 328 3.51 23.74 3.31
C GLU A 328 2.87 23.18 4.59
N ILE A 329 2.64 21.86 4.65
CA ILE A 329 2.02 21.19 5.78
C ILE A 329 2.81 21.38 7.08
N ILE A 330 4.14 21.29 7.02
CA ILE A 330 4.96 21.47 8.23
C ILE A 330 4.91 22.92 8.71
N ARG A 331 4.86 23.91 7.82
CA ARG A 331 4.70 25.32 8.22
C ARG A 331 3.35 25.63 8.85
N GLU A 332 2.27 24.96 8.39
CA GLU A 332 0.95 25.13 9.00
C GLU A 332 0.85 24.54 10.40
N ALA A 333 1.69 23.56 10.71
CA ALA A 333 1.69 22.85 12.00
C ALA A 333 2.67 23.45 13.03
N ALA A 334 3.52 24.42 12.63
CA ALA A 334 4.48 25.12 13.49
C ALA A 334 3.83 26.33 14.18
#